data_a08f2d5cd5113e4f282906147ad63f32
#
_entry.id   a08f2d5cd5113e4f282906147ad63f32
#
_cell.length_a   1.000
_cell.length_b   1.000
_cell.length_c   1.000
_cell.angle_alpha   90.00
_cell.angle_beta   90.00
_cell.angle_gamma   90.00
#
_symmetry.space_group_name_H-M   'P 1'
#
loop_
_entity.id
_entity.type
_entity.pdbx_description
1 polymer ?
#
loop_
_entity_poly.entity_id
_entity_poly.type
_entity_poly.pdbx_seq_one_letter_code
_entity_poly.pdbx_strand_id
1 'polypeptide(L)'
;MYAQRALILSRLGRMQEADEAYRAWLAIGDTYSKDDYLIIPYLMDRKLYDKVIEMNKAHEDFLYTHNDTVTYHMRTIKRSLVDAYEKKKEYKEAAKYFKDLAILIDSLKVREQKSSALELAKIYETHEKDMQIKEQKAKLEEQHIILVAILGVLFLAGLAFYL
;
A
#
# COMPACT_ATOMS: atom_id res chain seq x y z
N MET A 1 19.63 -1.28 -9.40
CA MET A 1 20.95 -0.70 -9.02
C MET A 1 21.45 0.34 -10.04
N TYR A 2 21.56 0.05 -11.35
CA TYR A 2 22.09 0.98 -12.36
C TYR A 2 21.24 2.26 -12.57
N ALA A 3 19.91 2.16 -12.55
CA ALA A 3 19.02 3.32 -12.68
C ALA A 3 19.24 4.37 -11.58
N GLN A 4 19.33 3.95 -10.33
CA GLN A 4 19.61 4.84 -9.20
C GLN A 4 21.02 5.44 -9.29
N ARG A 5 22.01 4.63 -9.73
CA ARG A 5 23.38 5.10 -9.95
C ARG A 5 23.44 6.19 -11.02
N ALA A 6 22.72 6.01 -12.15
CA ALA A 6 22.63 7.02 -13.21
C ALA A 6 22.04 8.33 -12.67
N LEU A 7 20.96 8.27 -11.89
CA LEU A 7 20.35 9.45 -11.29
C LEU A 7 21.31 10.17 -10.33
N ILE A 8 21.94 9.45 -9.41
CA ILE A 8 22.86 10.04 -8.42
C ILE A 8 24.05 10.71 -9.11
N LEU A 9 24.68 10.03 -10.06
CA LEU A 9 25.81 10.55 -10.82
C LEU A 9 25.44 11.80 -11.63
N SER A 10 24.26 11.81 -12.25
CA SER A 10 23.72 12.96 -12.96
C SER A 10 23.59 14.19 -12.04
N ARG A 11 23.02 13.98 -10.83
CA ARG A 11 22.85 15.06 -9.84
C ARG A 11 24.16 15.55 -9.23
N LEU A 12 25.19 14.70 -9.22
CA LEU A 12 26.56 15.07 -8.82
C LEU A 12 27.34 15.78 -9.95
N GLY A 13 26.74 15.98 -11.14
CA GLY A 13 27.40 16.58 -12.31
C GLY A 13 28.36 15.63 -13.05
N ARG A 14 28.45 14.33 -12.65
CA ARG A 14 29.31 13.31 -13.26
C ARG A 14 28.60 12.69 -14.47
N MET A 15 28.37 13.51 -15.51
CA MET A 15 27.49 13.17 -16.63
C MET A 15 27.95 11.97 -17.44
N GLN A 16 29.26 11.83 -17.69
CA GLN A 16 29.80 10.69 -18.45
C GLN A 16 29.53 9.36 -17.74
N GLU A 17 29.78 9.29 -16.45
CA GLU A 17 29.52 8.10 -15.64
C GLU A 17 28.03 7.82 -15.48
N ALA A 18 27.21 8.86 -15.44
CA ALA A 18 25.74 8.73 -15.44
C ALA A 18 25.25 8.07 -16.74
N ASP A 19 25.79 8.53 -17.90
CA ASP A 19 25.44 7.96 -19.19
C ASP A 19 25.95 6.51 -19.36
N GLU A 20 27.09 6.17 -18.76
CA GLU A 20 27.57 4.78 -18.70
C GLU A 20 26.66 3.90 -17.86
N ALA A 21 26.25 4.37 -16.69
CA ALA A 21 25.31 3.65 -15.84
C ALA A 21 23.94 3.48 -16.52
N TYR A 22 23.48 4.47 -17.27
CA TYR A 22 22.25 4.37 -18.07
C TYR A 22 22.40 3.34 -19.21
N ARG A 23 23.51 3.32 -19.93
CA ARG A 23 23.78 2.30 -20.96
C ARG A 23 23.85 0.90 -20.37
N ALA A 24 24.47 0.75 -19.20
CA ALA A 24 24.50 -0.53 -18.50
C ALA A 24 23.10 -0.98 -18.07
N TRP A 25 22.24 -0.05 -17.67
CA TRP A 25 20.84 -0.36 -17.37
C TRP A 25 20.09 -0.83 -18.61
N LEU A 26 20.24 -0.15 -19.76
CA LEU A 26 19.64 -0.56 -21.03
C LEU A 26 20.09 -1.94 -21.49
N ALA A 27 21.35 -2.31 -21.22
CA ALA A 27 21.93 -3.59 -21.64
C ALA A 27 21.39 -4.81 -20.87
N ILE A 28 20.73 -4.60 -19.73
CA ILE A 28 20.10 -5.69 -18.95
C ILE A 28 18.87 -6.27 -19.66
N GLY A 29 18.31 -5.54 -20.64
CA GLY A 29 17.39 -6.10 -21.65
C GLY A 29 15.98 -6.43 -21.18
N ASP A 30 15.64 -6.23 -19.92
CA ASP A 30 14.30 -6.50 -19.40
C ASP A 30 13.53 -5.18 -19.26
N THR A 31 13.05 -4.69 -20.41
CA THR A 31 12.49 -3.34 -20.58
C THR A 31 11.17 -3.11 -19.83
N TYR A 32 10.63 -4.14 -19.16
CA TYR A 32 9.33 -4.08 -18.47
C TYR A 32 9.38 -4.70 -17.07
N SER A 33 10.56 -4.70 -16.42
CA SER A 33 10.63 -5.12 -15.03
C SER A 33 9.94 -4.09 -14.11
N LYS A 34 9.42 -4.54 -12.98
CA LYS A 34 8.76 -3.67 -11.96
C LYS A 34 9.63 -2.49 -11.51
N ASP A 35 10.93 -2.51 -11.80
CA ASP A 35 11.92 -1.52 -11.36
C ASP A 35 12.26 -0.47 -12.43
N ASP A 36 11.66 -0.54 -13.62
CA ASP A 36 11.94 0.39 -14.72
C ASP A 36 11.56 1.83 -14.41
N TYR A 37 10.58 2.04 -13.53
CA TYR A 37 10.21 3.39 -13.08
C TYR A 37 11.35 4.13 -12.34
N LEU A 38 12.35 3.41 -11.82
CA LEU A 38 13.49 4.01 -11.11
C LEU A 38 14.40 4.83 -12.02
N ILE A 39 14.35 4.61 -13.35
CA ILE A 39 15.13 5.38 -14.31
C ILE A 39 14.44 6.71 -14.71
N ILE A 40 13.13 6.83 -14.52
CA ILE A 40 12.34 7.99 -14.95
C ILE A 40 12.88 9.31 -14.40
N PRO A 41 13.27 9.46 -13.11
CA PRO A 41 13.85 10.69 -12.60
C PRO A 41 15.14 11.10 -13.33
N TYR A 42 15.99 10.12 -13.69
CA TYR A 42 17.19 10.39 -14.50
C TYR A 42 16.82 10.90 -15.90
N LEU A 43 15.86 10.26 -16.56
CA LEU A 43 15.40 10.68 -17.89
C LEU A 43 14.78 12.08 -17.86
N MET A 44 14.04 12.42 -16.81
CA MET A 44 13.49 13.76 -16.59
C MET A 44 14.60 14.82 -16.39
N ASP A 45 15.60 14.53 -15.54
CA ASP A 45 16.76 15.40 -15.31
C ASP A 45 17.56 15.63 -16.61
N ARG A 46 17.62 14.59 -17.47
CA ARG A 46 18.28 14.67 -18.82
C ARG A 46 17.39 15.26 -19.91
N LYS A 47 16.16 15.67 -19.60
CA LYS A 47 15.17 16.21 -20.53
C LYS A 47 14.78 15.22 -21.65
N LEU A 48 14.91 13.93 -21.41
CA LEU A 48 14.53 12.87 -22.34
C LEU A 48 13.05 12.54 -22.22
N TYR A 49 12.20 13.55 -22.35
CA TYR A 49 10.76 13.48 -22.06
C TYR A 49 10.03 12.46 -22.96
N ASP A 50 10.44 12.30 -24.20
CA ASP A 50 9.84 11.31 -25.12
C ASP A 50 10.02 9.90 -24.60
N LYS A 51 11.20 9.56 -24.07
CA LYS A 51 11.46 8.26 -23.44
C LYS A 51 10.64 8.07 -22.16
N VAL A 52 10.49 9.13 -21.37
CA VAL A 52 9.63 9.10 -20.17
C VAL A 52 8.18 8.80 -20.56
N ILE A 53 7.67 9.45 -21.62
CA ILE A 53 6.31 9.24 -22.11
C ILE A 53 6.14 7.82 -22.64
N GLU A 54 7.06 7.34 -23.47
CA GLU A 54 7.04 5.98 -24.03
C GLU A 54 6.98 4.91 -22.93
N MET A 55 7.91 4.99 -21.96
CA MET A 55 7.98 4.06 -20.86
C MET A 55 6.72 4.08 -19.98
N ASN A 56 6.25 5.26 -19.62
CA ASN A 56 5.05 5.37 -18.79
C ASN A 56 3.79 4.88 -19.51
N LYS A 57 3.66 5.11 -20.82
CA LYS A 57 2.54 4.56 -21.61
C LYS A 57 2.58 3.04 -21.67
N ALA A 58 3.75 2.45 -21.89
CA ALA A 58 3.89 1.00 -21.89
C ALA A 58 3.51 0.39 -20.51
N HIS A 59 3.91 1.02 -19.41
CA HIS A 59 3.50 0.61 -18.06
C HIS A 59 2.00 0.82 -17.83
N GLU A 60 1.44 1.92 -18.30
CA GLU A 60 -0.01 2.19 -18.21
C GLU A 60 -0.79 1.10 -18.93
N ASP A 61 -0.42 0.74 -20.17
CA ASP A 61 -1.03 -0.32 -20.96
C ASP A 61 -0.92 -1.68 -20.28
N PHE A 62 0.23 -1.98 -19.67
CA PHE A 62 0.42 -3.19 -18.88
C PHE A 62 -0.57 -3.26 -17.70
N LEU A 63 -0.73 -2.17 -16.94
CA LEU A 63 -1.68 -2.13 -15.82
C LEU A 63 -3.14 -2.24 -16.29
N TYR A 64 -3.49 -1.66 -17.44
CA TYR A 64 -4.81 -1.82 -18.01
C TYR A 64 -5.11 -3.27 -18.41
N THR A 65 -4.15 -3.96 -19.02
CA THR A 65 -4.30 -5.37 -19.42
C THR A 65 -4.46 -6.31 -18.23
N HIS A 66 -3.89 -5.95 -17.06
CA HIS A 66 -3.98 -6.73 -15.83
C HIS A 66 -5.08 -6.26 -14.87
N ASN A 67 -5.98 -5.35 -15.31
CA ASN A 67 -7.05 -4.76 -14.49
C ASN A 67 -6.55 -4.10 -13.19
N ASP A 68 -5.30 -3.65 -13.15
CA ASP A 68 -4.69 -2.98 -11.98
C ASP A 68 -4.67 -1.45 -12.16
N THR A 69 -5.85 -0.88 -12.41
CA THR A 69 -6.01 0.52 -12.83
C THR A 69 -6.17 1.50 -11.68
N VAL A 70 -6.59 1.04 -10.49
CA VAL A 70 -6.82 1.92 -9.32
C VAL A 70 -5.75 1.64 -8.27
N THR A 71 -4.51 2.07 -8.55
CA THR A 71 -3.35 1.83 -7.69
C THR A 71 -2.48 3.06 -7.54
N TYR A 72 -1.66 3.09 -6.49
CA TYR A 72 -0.62 4.10 -6.32
C TYR A 72 0.41 4.07 -7.46
N HIS A 73 0.61 2.92 -8.07
CA HIS A 73 1.49 2.75 -9.21
C HIS A 73 0.94 3.51 -10.42
N MET A 74 -0.33 3.28 -10.78
CA MET A 74 -1.02 4.03 -11.85
C MET A 74 -1.00 5.55 -11.59
N ARG A 75 -1.18 5.98 -10.33
CA ARG A 75 -1.07 7.40 -9.94
C ARG A 75 0.31 7.96 -10.26
N THR A 76 1.37 7.21 -9.96
CA THR A 76 2.75 7.64 -10.23
C THR A 76 3.01 7.77 -11.72
N ILE A 77 2.54 6.81 -12.51
CA ILE A 77 2.63 6.83 -13.98
C ILE A 77 1.92 8.06 -14.55
N LYS A 78 0.65 8.27 -14.19
CA LYS A 78 -0.12 9.41 -14.71
C LYS A 78 0.49 10.75 -14.32
N ARG A 79 1.00 10.88 -13.09
CA ARG A 79 1.70 12.09 -12.65
C ARG A 79 2.96 12.34 -13.49
N SER A 80 3.76 11.30 -13.71
CA SER A 80 4.97 11.38 -14.53
C SER A 80 4.66 11.79 -15.98
N LEU A 81 3.54 11.30 -16.54
CA LEU A 81 3.07 11.72 -17.87
C LEU A 81 2.66 13.20 -17.90
N VAL A 82 1.93 13.67 -16.88
CA VAL A 82 1.60 15.12 -16.76
C VAL A 82 2.87 15.94 -16.76
N ASP A 83 3.82 15.63 -15.88
CA ASP A 83 5.08 16.37 -15.75
C ASP A 83 5.89 16.37 -17.06
N ALA A 84 5.98 15.23 -17.74
CA ALA A 84 6.71 15.11 -19.01
C ALA A 84 6.06 15.93 -20.14
N TYR A 85 4.73 15.88 -20.28
CA TYR A 85 4.01 16.66 -21.28
C TYR A 85 4.06 18.16 -21.00
N GLU A 86 3.99 18.59 -19.74
CA GLU A 86 4.17 19.99 -19.36
C GLU A 86 5.57 20.49 -19.73
N LYS A 87 6.62 19.72 -19.46
CA LYS A 87 8.00 20.06 -19.81
C LYS A 87 8.22 20.13 -21.33
N LYS A 88 7.48 19.34 -22.11
CA LYS A 88 7.44 19.43 -23.58
C LYS A 88 6.58 20.57 -24.09
N LYS A 89 5.83 21.26 -23.23
CA LYS A 89 4.83 22.30 -23.59
C LYS A 89 3.64 21.73 -24.40
N GLU A 90 3.39 20.44 -24.30
CA GLU A 90 2.23 19.76 -24.89
C GLU A 90 1.04 19.81 -23.91
N TYR A 91 0.57 21.03 -23.66
CA TYR A 91 -0.40 21.32 -22.58
C TYR A 91 -1.76 20.63 -22.75
N LYS A 92 -2.17 20.33 -23.97
CA LYS A 92 -3.42 19.59 -24.23
C LYS A 92 -3.35 18.18 -23.68
N GLU A 93 -2.25 17.48 -23.93
CA GLU A 93 -2.04 16.12 -23.41
C GLU A 93 -1.81 16.14 -21.89
N ALA A 94 -1.04 17.09 -21.39
CA ALA A 94 -0.86 17.28 -19.95
C ALA A 94 -2.21 17.47 -19.24
N ALA A 95 -3.09 18.33 -19.75
CA ALA A 95 -4.43 18.56 -19.17
C ALA A 95 -5.31 17.31 -19.18
N LYS A 96 -5.24 16.49 -20.25
CA LYS A 96 -5.95 15.21 -20.32
C LYS A 96 -5.50 14.26 -19.20
N TYR A 97 -4.19 14.02 -19.09
CA TYR A 97 -3.64 13.14 -18.05
C TYR A 97 -3.85 13.70 -16.65
N PHE A 98 -3.85 15.01 -16.46
CA PHE A 98 -4.15 15.64 -15.18
C PHE A 98 -5.60 15.38 -14.75
N LYS A 99 -6.56 15.46 -15.67
CA LYS A 99 -7.96 15.11 -15.39
C LYS A 99 -8.10 13.66 -14.98
N ASP A 100 -7.45 12.74 -15.72
CA ASP A 100 -7.48 11.31 -15.40
C ASP A 100 -6.81 11.02 -14.04
N LEU A 101 -5.72 11.74 -13.72
CA LEU A 101 -5.04 11.66 -12.44
C LEU A 101 -5.94 12.12 -11.28
N ALA A 102 -6.69 13.21 -11.47
CA ALA A 102 -7.62 13.70 -10.45
C ALA A 102 -8.71 12.67 -10.13
N ILE A 103 -9.32 12.06 -11.16
CA ILE A 103 -10.34 10.99 -10.99
C ILE A 103 -9.73 9.79 -10.26
N LEU A 104 -8.51 9.42 -10.61
CA LEU A 104 -7.81 8.29 -9.96
C LEU A 104 -7.53 8.58 -8.48
N ILE A 105 -7.09 9.80 -8.14
CA ILE A 105 -6.83 10.20 -6.76
C ILE A 105 -8.11 10.11 -5.93
N ASP A 106 -9.25 10.58 -6.45
CA ASP A 106 -10.53 10.47 -5.77
C ASP A 106 -10.94 9.00 -5.55
N SER A 107 -10.75 8.16 -6.56
CA SER A 107 -11.02 6.72 -6.47
C SER A 107 -10.15 6.01 -5.42
N LEU A 108 -8.86 6.37 -5.34
CA LEU A 108 -7.94 5.85 -4.33
C LEU A 108 -8.35 6.28 -2.92
N LYS A 109 -8.74 7.54 -2.74
CA LYS A 109 -9.19 8.09 -1.46
C LYS A 109 -10.44 7.36 -0.95
N VAL A 110 -11.43 7.15 -1.83
CA VAL A 110 -12.66 6.40 -1.48
C VAL A 110 -12.32 4.96 -1.08
N ARG A 111 -11.42 4.28 -1.80
CA ARG A 111 -10.96 2.92 -1.47
C ARG A 111 -10.26 2.88 -0.11
N GLU A 112 -9.41 3.83 0.19
CA GLU A 112 -8.68 3.93 1.46
C GLU A 112 -9.64 4.17 2.63
N GLN A 113 -10.60 5.09 2.48
CA GLN A 113 -11.63 5.34 3.49
C GLN A 113 -12.49 4.10 3.77
N LYS A 114 -12.89 3.37 2.72
CA LYS A 114 -13.64 2.12 2.87
C LYS A 114 -12.83 1.04 3.58
N SER A 115 -11.55 0.90 3.25
CA SER A 115 -10.64 -0.05 3.91
C SER A 115 -10.47 0.27 5.39
N SER A 116 -10.23 1.54 5.73
CA SER A 116 -10.09 1.99 7.13
C SER A 116 -11.38 1.80 7.93
N ALA A 117 -12.54 2.06 7.33
CA ALA A 117 -13.83 1.83 7.98
C ALA A 117 -14.07 0.34 8.28
N LEU A 118 -13.72 -0.56 7.34
CA LEU A 118 -13.82 -2.01 7.55
C LEU A 118 -12.86 -2.50 8.62
N GLU A 119 -11.64 -1.98 8.66
CA GLU A 119 -10.67 -2.32 9.70
C GLU A 119 -11.15 -1.89 11.08
N LEU A 120 -11.67 -0.67 11.20
CA LEU A 120 -12.25 -0.15 12.44
C LEU A 120 -13.43 -1.00 12.91
N ALA A 121 -14.34 -1.36 12.00
CA ALA A 121 -15.48 -2.22 12.31
C ALA A 121 -15.02 -3.60 12.84
N LYS A 122 -13.98 -4.19 12.25
CA LYS A 122 -13.39 -5.44 12.71
C LYS A 122 -12.77 -5.33 14.11
N ILE A 123 -12.11 -4.22 14.41
CA ILE A 123 -11.55 -3.95 15.74
C ILE A 123 -12.67 -3.87 16.79
N TYR A 124 -13.76 -3.14 16.48
CA TYR A 124 -14.93 -3.05 17.37
C TYR A 124 -15.58 -4.41 17.62
N GLU A 125 -15.81 -5.19 16.57
CA GLU A 125 -16.38 -6.54 16.70
C GLU A 125 -15.50 -7.45 17.58
N THR A 126 -14.18 -7.39 17.40
CA THR A 126 -13.24 -8.16 18.21
C THR A 126 -13.30 -7.75 19.67
N HIS A 127 -13.32 -6.44 19.93
CA HIS A 127 -13.40 -5.90 21.30
C HIS A 127 -14.71 -6.29 22.00
N GLU A 128 -15.83 -6.22 21.28
CA GLU A 128 -17.13 -6.65 21.80
C GLU A 128 -17.12 -8.15 22.18
N LYS A 129 -16.57 -9.01 21.33
CA LYS A 129 -16.40 -10.44 21.63
C LYS A 129 -15.51 -10.67 22.85
N ASP A 130 -14.42 -9.94 22.98
CA ASP A 130 -13.53 -10.04 24.14
C ASP A 130 -14.23 -9.61 25.44
N MET A 131 -15.06 -8.58 25.40
CA MET A 131 -15.87 -8.16 26.54
C MET A 131 -16.89 -9.22 26.93
N GLN A 132 -17.60 -9.82 25.96
CA GLN A 132 -18.55 -10.90 26.22
C GLN A 132 -17.87 -12.13 26.83
N ILE A 133 -16.68 -12.50 26.34
CA ILE A 133 -15.90 -13.62 26.91
C ILE A 133 -15.48 -13.32 28.34
N LYS A 134 -15.05 -12.11 28.66
CA LYS A 134 -14.70 -11.71 30.04
C LYS A 134 -15.89 -11.77 30.97
N GLU A 135 -17.05 -11.28 30.52
CA GLU A 135 -18.29 -11.34 31.30
C GLU A 135 -18.74 -12.79 31.56
N GLN A 136 -18.68 -13.66 30.54
CA GLN A 136 -19.01 -15.06 30.71
C GLN A 136 -18.06 -15.76 31.68
N LYS A 137 -16.73 -15.48 31.59
CA LYS A 137 -15.77 -16.03 32.55
C LYS A 137 -16.05 -15.60 33.98
N ALA A 138 -16.33 -14.31 34.19
CA ALA A 138 -16.67 -13.79 35.52
C ALA A 138 -17.91 -14.50 36.12
N LYS A 139 -18.96 -14.69 35.29
CA LYS A 139 -20.17 -15.43 35.72
C LYS A 139 -19.87 -16.88 36.06
N LEU A 140 -19.01 -17.56 35.26
CA LEU A 140 -18.60 -18.93 35.56
C LEU A 140 -17.79 -19.05 36.85
N GLU A 141 -16.87 -18.10 37.09
CA GLU A 141 -16.10 -18.03 38.35
C GLU A 141 -17.02 -17.84 39.56
N GLU A 142 -17.99 -16.94 39.47
CA GLU A 142 -18.99 -16.70 40.52
C GLU A 142 -19.81 -17.99 40.79
N GLN A 143 -20.32 -18.67 39.76
CA GLN A 143 -21.03 -19.94 39.89
C GLN A 143 -20.16 -21.02 40.51
N HIS A 144 -18.87 -21.09 40.15
CA HIS A 144 -17.94 -22.04 40.71
C HIS A 144 -17.70 -21.82 42.20
N ILE A 145 -17.55 -20.58 42.65
CA ILE A 145 -17.41 -20.21 44.05
C ILE A 145 -18.67 -20.63 44.85
N ILE A 146 -19.86 -20.36 44.34
CA ILE A 146 -21.12 -20.73 44.95
C ILE A 146 -21.21 -22.26 45.09
N LEU A 147 -20.87 -23.00 44.03
CA LEU A 147 -20.92 -24.47 44.04
C LEU A 147 -19.94 -25.07 45.06
N VAL A 148 -18.71 -24.55 45.16
CA VAL A 148 -17.73 -24.96 46.15
C VAL A 148 -18.24 -24.67 47.58
N ALA A 149 -18.85 -23.51 47.81
CA ALA A 149 -19.44 -23.18 49.11
C ALA A 149 -20.56 -24.14 49.50
N ILE A 150 -21.48 -24.46 48.58
CA ILE A 150 -22.56 -25.41 48.82
C ILE A 150 -22.01 -26.80 49.17
N LEU A 151 -21.02 -27.31 48.43
CA LEU A 151 -20.37 -28.60 48.69
C LEU A 151 -19.68 -28.61 50.06
N GLY A 152 -19.04 -27.50 50.45
CA GLY A 152 -18.44 -27.34 51.78
C GLY A 152 -19.46 -27.43 52.92
N VAL A 153 -20.61 -26.77 52.76
CA VAL A 153 -21.70 -26.82 53.75
C VAL A 153 -22.27 -28.23 53.86
N LEU A 154 -22.53 -28.91 52.75
CA LEU A 154 -23.03 -30.29 52.72
C LEU A 154 -22.02 -31.27 53.37
N PHE A 155 -20.74 -31.08 53.15
CA PHE A 155 -19.69 -31.90 53.79
C PHE A 155 -19.66 -31.71 55.30
N LEU A 156 -19.75 -30.49 55.80
CA LEU A 156 -19.81 -30.18 57.23
C LEU A 156 -21.08 -30.74 57.90
N ALA A 157 -22.23 -30.62 57.21
CA ALA A 157 -23.50 -31.21 57.70
C ALA A 157 -23.43 -32.74 57.76
N GLY A 158 -22.83 -33.39 56.77
CA GLY A 158 -22.62 -34.85 56.79
C GLY A 158 -21.69 -35.31 57.92
N LEU A 159 -20.63 -34.56 58.21
CA LEU A 159 -19.76 -34.84 59.36
C LEU A 159 -20.46 -34.71 60.69
N ALA A 160 -21.28 -33.63 60.84
CA ALA A 160 -22.08 -33.44 62.09
C ALA A 160 -23.15 -34.50 62.30
N PHE A 161 -23.62 -35.19 61.27
CA PHE A 161 -24.59 -36.28 61.37
C PHE A 161 -23.93 -37.63 61.68
N TYR A 162 -22.63 -37.76 61.35
CA TYR A 162 -21.86 -38.97 61.60
C TYR A 162 -21.20 -39.07 63.00
N LEU A 163 -20.97 -37.91 63.62
CA LEU A 163 -20.47 -37.79 65.00
C LEU A 163 -21.60 -37.84 66.01
#